data_02c266660d7fdc2f4ccf7078e1571fe5
#
_entry.id   02c266660d7fdc2f4ccf7078e1571fe5
#
_cell.length_a   1.000
_cell.length_b   1.000
_cell.length_c   1.000
_cell.angle_alpha   90.00
_cell.angle_beta   90.00
_cell.angle_gamma   90.00
#
_symmetry.space_group_name_H-M   'P 1'
#
loop_
_entity.id
_entity.type
_entity.pdbx_description
1 polymer ?
#
loop_
_entity_poly.entity_id
_entity_poly.type
_entity_poly.pdbx_seq_one_letter_code
_entity_poly.pdbx_strand_id
1 'polypeptide(L)'
;ARYLKDMYDIYKDWNLVIAAYNCGPGTINKAIRRSGGKTDYWEIYNYLPKETRGYVPAFIAANYVMTYYCKHNICPMETNIPDATDTVQVTKNLHFEQLADICSVR
;
A
#
# COMPACT_ATOMS: atom_id res chain seq x y z
N ALA A 1 1.36 3.69 -9.99
CA ALA A 1 1.05 2.56 -10.88
C ALA A 1 2.23 2.16 -11.77
N ARG A 2 2.95 3.12 -12.35
CA ARG A 2 4.13 2.84 -13.19
C ARG A 2 5.23 2.13 -12.41
N TYR A 3 5.51 2.57 -11.19
CA TYR A 3 6.52 1.95 -10.32
C TYR A 3 6.21 0.47 -10.04
N LEU A 4 4.95 0.16 -9.73
CA LEU A 4 4.52 -1.22 -9.51
C LEU A 4 4.65 -2.08 -10.75
N LYS A 5 4.36 -1.53 -11.92
CA LYS A 5 4.55 -2.23 -13.19
C LYS A 5 6.02 -2.52 -13.47
N ASP A 6 6.89 -1.53 -13.28
CA ASP A 6 8.34 -1.70 -13.46
C ASP A 6 8.89 -2.77 -12.51
N MET A 7 8.42 -2.80 -11.26
CA MET A 7 8.78 -3.83 -10.29
C MET A 7 8.28 -5.22 -10.70
N TYR A 8 7.07 -5.31 -11.23
CA TYR A 8 6.53 -6.57 -11.73
C TYR A 8 7.34 -7.10 -12.92
N ASP A 9 7.82 -6.23 -13.79
CA ASP A 9 8.67 -6.63 -14.92
C ASP A 9 10.00 -7.24 -14.46
N ILE A 10 10.47 -6.85 -13.28
CA ILE A 10 11.70 -7.38 -12.66
C ILE A 10 11.43 -8.71 -11.95
N TYR A 11 10.42 -8.77 -11.09
CA TYR A 11 10.20 -9.90 -10.19
C TYR A 11 9.23 -10.95 -10.72
N LYS A 12 8.31 -10.58 -11.61
CA LYS A 12 7.27 -11.45 -12.19
C LYS A 12 6.36 -12.12 -11.14
N ASP A 13 6.30 -11.58 -9.92
CA ASP A 13 5.46 -12.06 -8.84
C ASP A 13 4.89 -10.85 -8.07
N TRP A 14 3.58 -10.74 -8.02
CA TRP A 14 2.90 -9.63 -7.34
C TRP A 14 3.18 -9.59 -5.84
N ASN A 15 3.32 -10.74 -5.18
CA ASN A 15 3.65 -10.79 -3.76
C ASN A 15 5.02 -10.16 -3.50
N LEU A 16 6.01 -10.43 -4.35
CA LEU A 16 7.33 -9.79 -4.28
C LEU A 16 7.26 -8.29 -4.58
N VAL A 17 6.43 -7.88 -5.53
CA VAL A 17 6.24 -6.47 -5.87
C VAL A 17 5.68 -5.69 -4.68
N ILE A 18 4.66 -6.24 -4.03
CA ILE A 18 4.04 -5.61 -2.86
C ILE A 18 5.02 -5.55 -1.68
N ALA A 19 5.78 -6.64 -1.46
CA ALA A 19 6.83 -6.65 -0.44
C ALA A 19 7.92 -5.62 -0.74
N ALA A 20 8.35 -5.50 -1.99
CA ALA A 20 9.34 -4.52 -2.41
C ALA A 20 8.83 -3.08 -2.28
N TYR A 21 7.55 -2.85 -2.49
CA TYR A 21 6.94 -1.55 -2.24
C TYR A 21 7.04 -1.14 -0.77
N ASN A 22 6.92 -2.09 0.14
CA ASN A 22 7.03 -1.84 1.58
C ASN A 22 8.48 -1.66 2.06
N CYS A 23 9.39 -2.58 1.71
CA CYS A 23 10.76 -2.60 2.25
C CYS A 23 11.85 -2.15 1.27
N GLY A 24 11.49 -1.90 0.02
CA GLY A 24 12.43 -1.53 -1.04
C GLY A 24 13.04 -2.72 -1.79
N PRO A 25 13.38 -2.53 -3.07
CA PRO A 25 13.92 -3.60 -3.91
C PRO A 25 15.29 -4.10 -3.44
N GLY A 26 16.10 -3.24 -2.82
CA GLY A 26 17.38 -3.64 -2.26
C GLY A 26 17.25 -4.70 -1.16
N THR A 27 16.26 -4.56 -0.30
CA THR A 27 15.98 -5.53 0.76
C THR A 27 15.49 -6.86 0.19
N ILE A 28 14.63 -6.83 -0.83
CA ILE A 28 14.18 -8.03 -1.53
C ILE A 28 15.34 -8.75 -2.21
N ASN A 29 16.21 -8.02 -2.86
CA ASN A 29 17.39 -8.60 -3.52
C ASN A 29 18.35 -9.26 -2.51
N LYS A 30 18.50 -8.67 -1.32
CA LYS A 30 19.28 -9.29 -0.23
C LYS A 30 18.63 -10.60 0.24
N ALA A 31 17.31 -10.59 0.41
CA ALA A 31 16.56 -11.78 0.82
C ALA A 31 16.68 -12.90 -0.22
N ILE A 32 16.56 -12.59 -1.49
CA ILE A 32 16.74 -13.55 -2.60
C ILE A 32 18.15 -14.15 -2.56
N ARG A 33 19.19 -13.35 -2.38
CA ARG A 33 20.57 -13.86 -2.28
C ARG A 33 20.78 -14.74 -1.07
N ARG A 34 20.22 -14.37 0.09
CA ARG A 34 20.32 -15.16 1.32
C ARG A 34 19.60 -16.51 1.24
N SER A 35 18.52 -16.57 0.47
CA SER A 35 17.73 -17.79 0.28
C SER A 35 18.33 -18.76 -0.75
N GLY A 36 19.42 -18.38 -1.40
CA GLY A 36 20.04 -19.20 -2.45
C GLY A 36 19.46 -18.96 -3.84
N GLY A 37 18.91 -17.77 -4.09
CA GLY A 37 18.37 -17.40 -5.40
C GLY A 37 16.90 -17.73 -5.61
N LYS A 38 16.16 -18.00 -4.53
CA LYS A 38 14.72 -18.24 -4.60
C LYS A 38 13.97 -16.95 -4.89
N THR A 39 13.01 -17.00 -5.83
CA THR A 39 12.27 -15.83 -6.32
C THR A 39 10.78 -15.83 -5.95
N ASP A 40 10.36 -16.73 -5.06
CA ASP A 40 8.99 -16.77 -4.54
C ASP A 40 8.92 -16.11 -3.17
N TYR A 41 7.88 -15.29 -2.95
CA TYR A 41 7.68 -14.58 -1.69
C TYR A 41 7.69 -15.51 -0.48
N TRP A 42 6.97 -16.64 -0.56
CA TRP A 42 6.85 -17.57 0.57
C TRP A 42 8.16 -18.28 0.88
N GLU A 43 9.01 -18.49 -0.11
CA GLU A 43 10.33 -19.10 0.07
C GLU A 43 11.33 -18.14 0.73
N ILE A 44 11.21 -16.84 0.46
CA ILE A 44 12.07 -15.81 1.07
C ILE A 44 11.46 -15.18 2.33
N TYR A 45 10.29 -15.63 2.75
CA TYR A 45 9.52 -15.06 3.85
C TYR A 45 10.36 -14.88 5.12
N ASN A 46 11.14 -15.88 5.50
CA ASN A 46 11.95 -15.85 6.71
C ASN A 46 13.14 -14.88 6.64
N TYR A 47 13.52 -14.45 5.45
CA TYR A 47 14.63 -13.51 5.22
C TYR A 47 14.17 -12.07 5.14
N LEU A 48 12.86 -11.82 5.18
CA LEU A 48 12.29 -10.50 5.10
C LEU A 48 12.21 -9.83 6.48
N PRO A 49 12.21 -8.48 6.55
CA PRO A 49 11.91 -7.77 7.79
C PRO A 49 10.55 -8.17 8.35
N LYS A 50 10.43 -8.16 9.68
CA LYS A 50 9.20 -8.55 10.38
C LYS A 50 7.97 -7.76 9.89
N GLU A 51 8.13 -6.46 9.68
CA GLU A 51 7.07 -5.59 9.17
C GLU A 51 6.60 -6.05 7.78
N THR A 52 7.53 -6.32 6.87
CA THR A 52 7.23 -6.78 5.51
C THR A 52 6.57 -8.15 5.51
N ARG A 53 6.97 -9.04 6.44
CA ARG A 53 6.34 -10.35 6.58
C ARG A 53 4.85 -10.27 6.91
N GLY A 54 4.45 -9.27 7.67
CA GLY A 54 3.04 -9.02 7.99
C GLY A 54 2.30 -8.23 6.91
N TYR A 55 3.02 -7.42 6.14
CA TYR A 55 2.44 -6.49 5.19
C TYR A 55 1.72 -7.19 4.02
N VAL A 56 2.36 -8.16 3.40
CA VAL A 56 1.79 -8.89 2.26
C VAL A 56 0.55 -9.71 2.65
N PRO A 57 0.56 -10.52 3.73
CA PRO A 57 -0.65 -11.18 4.19
C PRO A 57 -1.79 -10.21 4.55
N ALA A 58 -1.47 -9.08 5.16
CA ALA A 58 -2.45 -8.03 5.46
C ALA A 58 -3.06 -7.45 4.18
N PHE A 59 -2.25 -7.22 3.15
CA PHE A 59 -2.73 -6.77 1.84
C PHE A 59 -3.68 -7.80 1.20
N ILE A 60 -3.32 -9.07 1.23
CA ILE A 60 -4.16 -10.16 0.71
C ILE A 60 -5.49 -10.20 1.45
N ALA A 61 -5.46 -10.12 2.78
CA ALA A 61 -6.66 -10.11 3.61
C ALA A 61 -7.56 -8.90 3.32
N ALA A 62 -6.98 -7.71 3.19
CA ALA A 62 -7.72 -6.50 2.85
C ALA A 62 -8.38 -6.61 1.46
N ASN A 63 -7.65 -7.10 0.48
CA ASN A 63 -8.19 -7.33 -0.87
C ASN A 63 -9.35 -8.34 -0.86
N TYR A 64 -9.22 -9.42 -0.09
CA TYR A 64 -10.29 -10.41 0.07
C TYR A 64 -11.54 -9.76 0.67
N VAL A 65 -11.40 -9.01 1.77
CA VAL A 65 -12.54 -8.35 2.42
C VAL A 65 -13.21 -7.35 1.47
N MET A 66 -12.43 -6.54 0.76
CA MET A 66 -12.97 -5.56 -0.19
C MET A 66 -13.70 -6.21 -1.37
N THR A 67 -13.28 -7.41 -1.76
CA THR A 67 -13.92 -8.15 -2.85
C THR A 67 -15.18 -8.87 -2.40
N TYR A 68 -15.20 -9.43 -1.20
CA TYR A 68 -16.25 -10.34 -0.71
C TYR A 68 -17.01 -9.82 0.51
N TYR A 69 -16.97 -8.53 0.78
CA TYR A 69 -17.61 -7.97 1.97
C TYR A 69 -19.12 -8.30 2.06
N CYS A 70 -19.81 -8.33 0.94
CA CYS A 70 -21.24 -8.68 0.91
C CYS A 70 -21.52 -10.10 1.38
N LYS A 71 -20.61 -11.05 1.06
CA LYS A 71 -20.75 -12.46 1.46
C LYS A 71 -20.55 -12.67 2.96
N HIS A 72 -19.89 -11.74 3.63
CA HIS A 72 -19.61 -11.79 5.07
C HIS A 72 -20.52 -10.85 5.88
N ASN A 73 -21.60 -10.36 5.28
CA ASN A 73 -22.55 -9.44 5.92
C ASN A 73 -21.90 -8.14 6.44
N ILE A 74 -20.85 -7.69 5.76
CA ILE A 74 -20.21 -6.41 6.06
C ILE A 74 -20.85 -5.35 5.15
N CYS A 75 -21.44 -4.33 5.77
CA CYS A 75 -22.05 -3.21 5.04
C CYS A 75 -21.14 -1.99 5.11
N PRO A 76 -20.68 -1.46 3.98
CA PRO A 76 -19.96 -0.19 3.98
C PRO A 76 -20.85 0.93 4.51
N MET A 77 -20.29 1.80 5.34
CA MET A 77 -20.99 3.00 5.80
C MET A 77 -20.74 4.13 4.79
N GLU A 78 -21.76 4.93 4.55
CA GLU A 78 -21.58 6.16 3.80
C GLU A 78 -20.68 7.11 4.59
N THR A 79 -19.75 7.73 3.90
CA THR A 79 -18.88 8.73 4.49
C THR A 79 -19.31 10.12 4.01
N ASN A 80 -19.19 11.10 4.90
CA ASN A 80 -19.43 12.51 4.55
C ASN A 80 -18.22 13.16 3.86
N ILE A 81 -17.18 12.37 3.58
CA ILE A 81 -15.96 12.82 2.90
C ILE A 81 -16.19 12.69 1.40
N PRO A 82 -16.07 13.78 0.62
CA PRO A 82 -16.21 13.72 -0.83
C PRO A 82 -15.15 12.83 -1.47
N ASP A 83 -15.52 12.10 -2.52
CA ASP A 83 -14.58 11.30 -3.31
C ASP A 83 -13.61 12.19 -4.12
N ALA A 84 -14.08 13.37 -4.51
CA ALA A 84 -13.25 14.34 -5.21
C ALA A 84 -12.59 15.30 -4.23
N THR A 85 -11.29 15.49 -4.38
CA THR A 85 -10.50 16.43 -3.60
C THR A 85 -9.82 17.43 -4.51
N ASP A 86 -9.53 18.61 -3.98
CA ASP A 86 -8.77 19.62 -4.68
C ASP A 86 -7.50 19.95 -3.89
N THR A 87 -6.51 20.49 -4.57
CA THR A 87 -5.24 20.84 -3.96
C THR A 87 -5.10 22.33 -3.81
N VAL A 88 -4.83 22.78 -2.60
CA VAL A 88 -4.55 24.19 -2.31
C VAL A 88 -3.10 24.31 -1.83
N GLN A 89 -2.35 25.18 -2.52
CA GLN A 89 -0.97 25.45 -2.13
C GLN A 89 -0.93 26.54 -1.07
N VAL A 90 -0.36 26.23 0.09
CA VAL A 90 -0.23 27.15 1.22
C VAL A 90 1.23 27.56 1.37
N THR A 91 1.49 28.87 1.33
CA THR A 91 2.85 29.43 1.44
C THR A 91 3.16 29.99 2.82
N LYS A 92 2.18 30.07 3.70
CA LYS A 92 2.29 30.56 5.08
C LYS A 92 1.66 29.57 6.05
N ASN A 93 2.08 29.62 7.30
CA ASN A 93 1.42 28.83 8.36
C ASN A 93 0.00 29.32 8.55
N LEU A 94 -0.98 28.44 8.41
CA LEU A 94 -2.39 28.69 8.59
C LEU A 94 -3.01 27.66 9.53
N HIS A 95 -3.99 28.11 10.33
CA HIS A 95 -4.88 27.17 11.01
C HIS A 95 -5.89 26.58 10.02
N PHE A 96 -6.32 25.36 10.25
CA PHE A 96 -7.34 24.73 9.40
C PHE A 96 -8.64 25.53 9.33
N GLU A 97 -9.03 26.20 10.40
CA GLU A 97 -10.21 27.06 10.42
C GLU A 97 -10.07 28.25 9.44
N GLN A 98 -8.91 28.88 9.43
CA GLN A 98 -8.61 29.98 8.51
C GLN A 98 -8.66 29.49 7.06
N LEU A 99 -8.09 28.32 6.79
CA LEU A 99 -8.13 27.72 5.47
C LEU A 99 -9.57 27.40 5.04
N ALA A 100 -10.38 26.85 5.94
CA ALA A 100 -11.78 26.55 5.68
C ALA A 100 -12.57 27.81 5.33
N ASP A 101 -12.33 28.91 6.05
CA ASP A 101 -13.00 30.21 5.78
C ASP A 101 -12.59 30.79 4.42
N ILE A 102 -11.30 30.75 4.06
CA ILE A 102 -10.80 31.23 2.77
C ILE A 102 -11.38 30.41 1.62
N CYS A 103 -11.46 29.07 1.77
CA CYS A 103 -11.99 28.19 0.74
C CYS A 103 -13.51 28.03 0.80
N SER A 104 -14.19 28.67 1.75
CA SER A 104 -15.64 28.56 1.97
C SER A 104 -16.13 27.12 2.15
N VAL A 105 -15.33 26.30 2.80
CA VAL A 105 -15.65 24.89 3.11
C VAL A 105 -15.63 24.66 4.62
N ARG A 106 -16.36 23.65 5.06
CA ARG A 106 -16.43 23.28 6.47
C ARG A 106 -16.41 21.77 6.64
#